data_fa5cceca06ce79f55375c44b4b47c7a3
#
_entry.id   fa5cceca06ce79f55375c44b4b47c7a3
#
_cell.length_a   1.000
_cell.length_b   1.000
_cell.length_c   1.000
_cell.angle_alpha   90.00
_cell.angle_beta   90.00
_cell.angle_gamma   90.00
#
_symmetry.space_group_name_H-M   'P 1'
#
loop_
_entity.id
_entity.type
_entity.pdbx_description
1 polymer ?
#
loop_
_entity_poly.entity_id
_entity_poly.type
_entity_poly.pdbx_seq_one_letter_code
_entity_poly.pdbx_strand_id
1 'polypeptide(L)'
;TTEITLQLDDLPPSHSVMVAAHFESVQESMEAVVIAMKHDLYLCELMDKTILDCTKSNREHVKNRFFIEGDPKAVLMLELSATTLENVQQQANTLIEDLKNNNYGYAFPKLTGIEIEKAFNLRKAGLGLLGNIIGDNKAVACIEDTAVQLNDLPRYISEFSQMMKEFKQEAVYYAHAGAGELHLRPILNLKKKK
;
A
#
# COMPACT_ATOMS: atom_id res chain seq x y z
N THR A 1 26.36 22.22 15.90
CA THR A 1 25.05 22.92 15.96
C THR A 1 24.66 23.03 17.40
N THR A 2 24.38 24.21 17.88
CA THR A 2 24.04 24.48 19.28
C THR A 2 22.56 24.87 19.45
N GLU A 3 21.92 25.33 18.40
CA GLU A 3 20.52 25.77 18.41
C GLU A 3 19.88 25.59 17.03
N ILE A 4 18.61 25.12 16.99
CA ILE A 4 17.77 25.03 15.79
C ILE A 4 16.41 25.58 16.15
N THR A 5 15.88 26.51 15.35
CA THR A 5 14.50 26.97 15.44
C THR A 5 13.70 26.32 14.32
N LEU A 6 12.59 25.64 14.66
CA LEU A 6 11.69 24.97 13.72
C LEU A 6 10.31 25.62 13.78
N GLN A 7 9.71 25.84 12.62
CA GLN A 7 8.28 26.08 12.50
C GLN A 7 7.57 24.73 12.52
N LEU A 8 6.63 24.56 13.44
CA LEU A 8 5.81 23.36 13.52
C LEU A 8 4.51 23.57 12.74
N ASP A 9 4.02 22.49 12.16
CA ASP A 9 2.68 22.43 11.61
C ASP A 9 1.63 22.32 12.71
N ASP A 10 0.37 22.59 12.37
CA ASP A 10 -0.75 22.38 13.27
C ASP A 10 -0.89 20.89 13.63
N LEU A 11 -1.51 20.62 14.79
CA LEU A 11 -1.81 19.24 15.17
C LEU A 11 -2.75 18.61 14.13
N PRO A 12 -2.54 17.31 13.80
CA PRO A 12 -3.42 16.62 12.87
C PRO A 12 -4.87 16.61 13.39
N PRO A 13 -5.86 16.55 12.48
CA PRO A 13 -7.25 16.43 12.87
C PRO A 13 -7.51 15.24 13.80
N SER A 14 -8.48 15.38 14.70
CA SER A 14 -8.70 14.40 15.79
C SER A 14 -9.41 13.11 15.39
N HIS A 15 -10.01 13.06 14.20
CA HIS A 15 -10.75 11.91 13.72
C HIS A 15 -10.16 11.39 12.42
N SER A 16 -9.85 10.08 12.38
CA SER A 16 -9.35 9.40 11.17
C SER A 16 -10.23 8.22 10.80
N VAL A 17 -10.36 8.00 9.51
CA VAL A 17 -10.92 6.78 8.89
C VAL A 17 -9.93 6.30 7.83
N MET A 18 -9.61 5.01 7.87
CA MET A 18 -8.84 4.37 6.82
C MET A 18 -9.76 3.48 5.98
N VAL A 19 -9.77 3.70 4.66
CA VAL A 19 -10.39 2.80 3.69
C VAL A 19 -9.32 1.81 3.21
N ALA A 20 -9.52 0.52 3.46
CA ALA A 20 -8.67 -0.53 2.92
C ALA A 20 -9.27 -1.03 1.60
N ALA A 21 -8.89 -0.41 0.49
CA ALA A 21 -9.41 -0.75 -0.84
C ALA A 21 -8.69 -1.98 -1.43
N HIS A 22 -9.46 -2.98 -1.89
CA HIS A 22 -8.95 -4.27 -2.38
C HIS A 22 -9.05 -4.37 -3.90
N PHE A 23 -8.00 -4.91 -4.54
CA PHE A 23 -7.86 -4.93 -6.00
C PHE A 23 -7.48 -6.33 -6.52
N GLU A 24 -7.90 -6.62 -7.76
CA GLU A 24 -7.58 -7.85 -8.48
C GLU A 24 -6.18 -7.82 -9.12
N SER A 25 -5.53 -6.66 -9.18
CA SER A 25 -4.16 -6.50 -9.67
C SER A 25 -3.45 -5.30 -9.05
N VAL A 26 -2.11 -5.34 -9.04
CA VAL A 26 -1.29 -4.18 -8.67
C VAL A 26 -1.48 -3.04 -9.68
N GLN A 27 -1.64 -3.36 -10.96
CA GLN A 27 -1.89 -2.36 -12.02
C GLN A 27 -3.14 -1.55 -11.71
N GLU A 28 -4.25 -2.23 -11.44
CA GLU A 28 -5.53 -1.60 -11.08
C GLU A 28 -5.37 -0.68 -9.85
N SER A 29 -4.64 -1.14 -8.83
CA SER A 29 -4.41 -0.33 -7.64
C SER A 29 -3.64 0.96 -7.94
N MET A 30 -2.69 0.94 -8.88
CA MET A 30 -1.94 2.14 -9.28
C MET A 30 -2.80 3.14 -10.08
N GLU A 31 -3.70 2.64 -10.91
CA GLU A 31 -4.71 3.48 -11.58
C GLU A 31 -5.66 4.11 -10.56
N ALA A 32 -6.06 3.35 -9.54
CA ALA A 32 -6.90 3.83 -8.45
C ALA A 32 -6.20 4.91 -7.60
N VAL A 33 -4.87 4.86 -7.42
CA VAL A 33 -4.11 5.91 -6.73
C VAL A 33 -4.32 7.27 -7.37
N VAL A 34 -4.33 7.34 -8.71
CA VAL A 34 -4.52 8.61 -9.44
C VAL A 34 -5.90 9.22 -9.15
N ILE A 35 -6.92 8.38 -8.94
CA ILE A 35 -8.26 8.84 -8.55
C ILE A 35 -8.28 9.21 -7.06
N ALA A 36 -7.75 8.33 -6.20
CA ALA A 36 -7.75 8.52 -4.75
C ALA A 36 -7.03 9.80 -4.32
N MET A 37 -5.92 10.15 -4.98
CA MET A 37 -5.14 11.35 -4.68
C MET A 37 -5.80 12.67 -5.12
N LYS A 38 -6.99 12.64 -5.72
CA LYS A 38 -7.84 13.83 -5.90
C LYS A 38 -8.58 14.22 -4.61
N HIS A 39 -8.66 13.29 -3.65
CA HIS A 39 -9.17 13.53 -2.31
C HIS A 39 -8.04 13.96 -1.38
N ASP A 40 -8.40 14.64 -0.29
CA ASP A 40 -7.45 15.10 0.73
C ASP A 40 -7.06 13.93 1.65
N LEU A 41 -6.19 13.05 1.14
CA LEU A 41 -5.70 11.89 1.87
C LEU A 41 -4.53 12.27 2.77
N TYR A 42 -4.63 11.87 4.03
CA TYR A 42 -3.51 11.93 4.97
C TYR A 42 -2.43 10.89 4.62
N LEU A 43 -2.83 9.75 4.04
CA LEU A 43 -1.94 8.66 3.69
C LEU A 43 -2.53 7.81 2.55
N CYS A 44 -1.65 7.33 1.65
CA CYS A 44 -1.99 6.36 0.60
C CYS A 44 -0.83 5.38 0.43
N GLU A 45 -1.02 4.14 0.92
CA GLU A 45 0.00 3.10 1.02
C GLU A 45 -0.42 1.83 0.32
N LEU A 46 0.53 1.16 -0.36
CA LEU A 46 0.31 -0.10 -1.05
C LEU A 46 0.89 -1.28 -0.28
N MET A 47 0.15 -2.38 -0.27
CA MET A 47 0.64 -3.74 0.01
C MET A 47 0.20 -4.68 -1.11
N ASP A 48 1.12 -5.45 -1.67
CA ASP A 48 0.78 -6.51 -2.65
C ASP A 48 0.42 -7.84 -1.97
N LYS A 49 0.00 -8.79 -2.81
CA LYS A 49 -0.36 -10.15 -2.36
C LYS A 49 0.79 -10.86 -1.66
N THR A 50 2.04 -10.70 -2.12
CA THR A 50 3.18 -11.41 -1.53
C THR A 50 3.40 -10.99 -0.09
N ILE A 51 3.31 -9.69 0.19
CA ILE A 51 3.36 -9.14 1.55
C ILE A 51 2.20 -9.67 2.39
N LEU A 52 0.97 -9.62 1.85
CA LEU A 52 -0.20 -10.14 2.55
C LEU A 52 -0.08 -11.63 2.86
N ASP A 53 0.45 -12.44 1.93
CA ASP A 53 0.62 -13.88 2.11
C ASP A 53 1.67 -14.21 3.18
N CYS A 54 2.76 -13.45 3.27
CA CYS A 54 3.76 -13.61 4.33
C CYS A 54 3.18 -13.48 5.74
N THR A 55 2.06 -12.77 5.91
CA THR A 55 1.40 -12.59 7.22
C THR A 55 0.41 -13.70 7.57
N LYS A 56 -0.01 -14.56 6.61
CA LYS A 56 -1.06 -15.60 6.81
C LYS A 56 -0.67 -16.63 7.87
N SER A 57 0.58 -17.06 7.87
CA SER A 57 1.09 -18.10 8.77
C SER A 57 1.72 -17.54 10.06
N ASN A 58 1.84 -16.24 10.20
CA ASN A 58 2.44 -15.62 11.36
C ASN A 58 1.41 -15.47 12.48
N ARG A 59 1.63 -16.16 13.62
CA ARG A 59 0.71 -16.18 14.76
C ARG A 59 0.44 -14.80 15.38
N GLU A 60 1.42 -13.92 15.33
CA GLU A 60 1.30 -12.57 15.89
C GLU A 60 0.47 -11.66 15.00
N HIS A 61 0.68 -11.76 13.67
CA HIS A 61 0.11 -10.83 12.71
C HIS A 61 -1.18 -11.32 12.03
N VAL A 62 -1.49 -12.62 12.09
CA VAL A 62 -2.72 -13.18 11.48
C VAL A 62 -3.99 -12.49 11.99
N LYS A 63 -4.02 -12.11 13.27
CA LYS A 63 -5.15 -11.38 13.87
C LYS A 63 -5.36 -9.97 13.30
N ASN A 64 -4.29 -9.37 12.74
CA ASN A 64 -4.34 -8.03 12.14
C ASN A 64 -4.85 -8.07 10.69
N ARG A 65 -5.17 -9.26 10.16
CA ARG A 65 -5.75 -9.48 8.82
C ARG A 65 -7.26 -9.35 8.79
N PHE A 66 -7.90 -8.93 9.88
CA PHE A 66 -9.36 -8.88 10.08
C PHE A 66 -10.09 -8.08 8.98
N PHE A 67 -9.42 -7.13 8.34
CA PHE A 67 -9.98 -6.29 7.28
C PHE A 67 -9.76 -6.85 5.86
N ILE A 68 -9.03 -7.95 5.71
CA ILE A 68 -8.77 -8.54 4.39
C ILE A 68 -9.95 -9.39 3.96
N GLU A 69 -10.60 -8.99 2.86
CA GLU A 69 -11.72 -9.68 2.24
C GLU A 69 -11.27 -10.40 0.96
N GLY A 70 -11.59 -11.68 0.84
CA GLY A 70 -11.20 -12.51 -0.31
C GLY A 70 -9.70 -12.77 -0.38
N ASP A 71 -9.14 -12.70 -1.59
CA ASP A 71 -7.70 -12.94 -1.88
C ASP A 71 -7.12 -11.81 -2.76
N PRO A 72 -7.05 -10.58 -2.24
CA PRO A 72 -6.62 -9.42 -3.02
C PRO A 72 -5.20 -9.58 -3.56
N LYS A 73 -4.99 -9.11 -4.79
CA LYS A 73 -3.64 -9.01 -5.37
C LYS A 73 -2.91 -7.76 -4.90
N ALA A 74 -3.69 -6.75 -4.48
CA ALA A 74 -3.18 -5.53 -3.86
C ALA A 74 -4.22 -4.94 -2.89
N VAL A 75 -3.76 -4.23 -1.88
CA VAL A 75 -4.57 -3.42 -0.97
C VAL A 75 -3.96 -2.03 -0.88
N LEU A 76 -4.78 -1.01 -1.11
CA LEU A 76 -4.44 0.38 -0.78
C LEU A 76 -5.03 0.72 0.60
N MET A 77 -4.18 1.25 1.46
CA MET A 77 -4.56 1.85 2.73
C MET A 77 -4.69 3.35 2.51
N LEU A 78 -5.92 3.84 2.51
CA LEU A 78 -6.27 5.23 2.19
C LEU A 78 -6.82 5.89 3.46
N GLU A 79 -6.01 6.70 4.13
CA GLU A 79 -6.40 7.38 5.37
C GLU A 79 -6.86 8.80 5.10
N LEU A 80 -8.00 9.15 5.68
CA LEU A 80 -8.58 10.48 5.70
C LEU A 80 -8.66 10.97 7.14
N SER A 81 -8.55 12.28 7.33
CA SER A 81 -8.66 12.91 8.64
C SER A 81 -9.49 14.17 8.59
N ALA A 82 -10.31 14.40 9.61
CA ALA A 82 -11.12 15.61 9.74
C ALA A 82 -11.31 16.00 11.20
N THR A 83 -11.81 17.22 11.43
CA THR A 83 -12.09 17.76 12.76
C THR A 83 -13.32 17.11 13.41
N THR A 84 -14.22 16.51 12.61
CA THR A 84 -15.41 15.83 13.12
C THR A 84 -15.53 14.42 12.52
N LEU A 85 -16.15 13.50 13.27
CA LEU A 85 -16.39 12.14 12.83
C LEU A 85 -17.31 12.10 11.59
N GLU A 86 -18.31 12.96 11.54
CA GLU A 86 -19.26 13.03 10.43
C GLU A 86 -18.54 13.41 9.14
N ASN A 87 -17.68 14.43 9.16
CA ASN A 87 -16.95 14.89 7.99
C ASN A 87 -16.00 13.80 7.46
N VAL A 88 -15.22 13.13 8.32
CA VAL A 88 -14.31 12.10 7.87
C VAL A 88 -15.05 10.87 7.31
N GLN A 89 -16.21 10.52 7.86
CA GLN A 89 -17.06 9.46 7.32
C GLN A 89 -17.63 9.84 5.95
N GLN A 90 -18.05 11.08 5.77
CA GLN A 90 -18.53 11.56 4.48
C GLN A 90 -17.41 11.56 3.43
N GLN A 91 -16.22 12.06 3.77
CA GLN A 91 -15.05 12.01 2.89
C GLN A 91 -14.73 10.57 2.47
N ALA A 92 -14.73 9.62 3.42
CA ALA A 92 -14.49 8.21 3.13
C ALA A 92 -15.56 7.60 2.19
N ASN A 93 -16.83 7.98 2.35
CA ASN A 93 -17.89 7.52 1.46
C ASN A 93 -17.71 8.09 0.04
N THR A 94 -17.40 9.38 -0.09
CA THR A 94 -17.16 10.04 -1.39
C THR A 94 -15.97 9.40 -2.11
N LEU A 95 -14.87 9.12 -1.40
CA LEU A 95 -13.72 8.40 -1.95
C LEU A 95 -14.11 7.01 -2.49
N ILE A 96 -14.88 6.25 -1.70
CA ILE A 96 -15.35 4.90 -2.10
C ILE A 96 -16.26 4.98 -3.33
N GLU A 97 -17.16 5.96 -3.38
CA GLU A 97 -18.06 6.18 -4.53
C GLU A 97 -17.27 6.52 -5.78
N ASP A 98 -16.25 7.38 -5.69
CA ASP A 98 -15.40 7.73 -6.83
C ASP A 98 -14.61 6.53 -7.35
N LEU A 99 -14.05 5.71 -6.46
CA LEU A 99 -13.36 4.48 -6.86
C LEU A 99 -14.33 3.51 -7.56
N LYS A 100 -15.53 3.31 -7.01
CA LYS A 100 -16.57 2.45 -7.61
C LYS A 100 -17.06 2.97 -8.97
N ASN A 101 -17.27 4.28 -9.11
CA ASN A 101 -17.71 4.91 -10.35
C ASN A 101 -16.67 4.77 -11.46
N ASN A 102 -15.40 4.66 -11.11
CA ASN A 102 -14.30 4.39 -12.03
C ASN A 102 -14.00 2.89 -12.20
N ASN A 103 -14.81 2.00 -11.60
CA ASN A 103 -14.67 0.55 -11.60
C ASN A 103 -13.36 0.04 -10.99
N TYR A 104 -12.84 0.71 -9.97
CA TYR A 104 -11.64 0.30 -9.24
C TYR A 104 -12.00 -0.30 -7.89
N GLY A 105 -11.40 -1.47 -7.61
CA GLY A 105 -11.54 -2.17 -6.35
C GLY A 105 -12.87 -2.91 -6.19
N TYR A 106 -12.86 -3.97 -5.37
CA TYR A 106 -14.04 -4.81 -5.15
C TYR A 106 -14.52 -4.84 -3.69
N ALA A 107 -13.69 -4.42 -2.72
CA ALA A 107 -14.03 -4.33 -1.31
C ALA A 107 -13.39 -3.09 -0.69
N PHE A 108 -14.08 -2.46 0.27
CA PHE A 108 -13.69 -1.18 0.85
C PHE A 108 -13.97 -1.14 2.36
N PRO A 109 -13.41 -2.04 3.19
CA PRO A 109 -13.53 -1.97 4.64
C PRO A 109 -13.08 -0.61 5.16
N LYS A 110 -13.86 -0.02 6.06
CA LYS A 110 -13.53 1.21 6.77
C LYS A 110 -13.03 0.86 8.17
N LEU A 111 -11.84 1.32 8.52
CA LEU A 111 -11.18 1.08 9.78
C LEU A 111 -11.14 2.36 10.60
N THR A 112 -11.28 2.25 11.91
CA THR A 112 -11.25 3.40 12.83
C THR A 112 -10.46 3.09 14.09
N GLY A 113 -9.90 4.12 14.71
CA GLY A 113 -9.21 3.98 16.00
C GLY A 113 -8.13 2.89 15.99
N ILE A 114 -8.21 1.95 16.92
CA ILE A 114 -7.22 0.86 17.09
C ILE A 114 -7.12 -0.08 15.86
N GLU A 115 -8.14 -0.11 14.99
CA GLU A 115 -8.11 -0.91 13.78
C GLU A 115 -7.12 -0.36 12.76
N ILE A 116 -6.99 0.96 12.66
CA ILE A 116 -5.99 1.64 11.83
C ILE A 116 -4.58 1.22 12.28
N GLU A 117 -4.32 1.29 13.58
CA GLU A 117 -3.02 0.88 14.14
C GLU A 117 -2.70 -0.59 13.84
N LYS A 118 -3.69 -1.49 13.97
CA LYS A 118 -3.53 -2.91 13.64
C LYS A 118 -3.22 -3.13 12.16
N ALA A 119 -3.86 -2.39 11.26
CA ALA A 119 -3.59 -2.45 9.82
C ALA A 119 -2.16 -1.97 9.50
N PHE A 120 -1.70 -0.88 10.11
CA PHE A 120 -0.32 -0.43 10.01
C PHE A 120 0.69 -1.45 10.55
N ASN A 121 0.38 -2.08 11.67
CA ASN A 121 1.24 -3.14 12.22
C ASN A 121 1.34 -4.33 11.28
N LEU A 122 0.26 -4.69 10.56
CA LEU A 122 0.29 -5.70 9.52
C LEU A 122 1.22 -5.29 8.37
N ARG A 123 1.10 -4.05 7.89
CA ARG A 123 1.93 -3.51 6.82
C ARG A 123 3.42 -3.53 7.16
N LYS A 124 3.79 -3.01 8.34
CA LYS A 124 5.18 -3.00 8.82
C LYS A 124 5.75 -4.42 8.95
N ALA A 125 4.98 -5.34 9.53
CA ALA A 125 5.39 -6.72 9.69
C ALA A 125 5.58 -7.42 8.36
N GLY A 126 4.69 -7.20 7.39
CA GLY A 126 4.72 -7.86 6.09
C GLY A 126 6.05 -7.65 5.37
N LEU A 127 6.57 -6.43 5.34
CA LEU A 127 7.85 -6.13 4.72
C LEU A 127 9.02 -6.88 5.39
N GLY A 128 9.03 -6.92 6.73
CA GLY A 128 10.04 -7.66 7.51
C GLY A 128 9.96 -9.17 7.28
N LEU A 129 8.76 -9.70 7.03
CA LEU A 129 8.52 -11.13 6.81
C LEU A 129 8.96 -11.63 5.42
N LEU A 130 9.26 -10.76 4.46
CA LEU A 130 9.77 -11.16 3.14
C LEU A 130 11.06 -11.96 3.23
N GLY A 131 11.88 -11.76 4.28
CA GLY A 131 13.06 -12.57 4.54
C GLY A 131 12.74 -14.06 4.78
N ASN A 132 11.51 -14.38 5.20
CA ASN A 132 11.05 -15.74 5.50
C ASN A 132 10.52 -16.51 4.26
N ILE A 133 10.56 -15.94 3.07
CA ILE A 133 10.25 -16.65 1.83
C ILE A 133 11.13 -17.91 1.76
N ILE A 134 10.47 -19.07 1.61
CA ILE A 134 11.14 -20.38 1.64
C ILE A 134 12.00 -20.57 0.38
N GLY A 135 13.18 -21.17 0.55
CA GLY A 135 14.09 -21.45 -0.55
C GLY A 135 15.14 -20.37 -0.78
N ASP A 136 15.86 -20.50 -1.90
CA ASP A 136 16.99 -19.62 -2.25
C ASP A 136 16.55 -18.36 -3.01
N ASN A 137 15.33 -18.33 -3.51
CA ASN A 137 14.75 -17.14 -4.12
C ASN A 137 14.34 -16.17 -3.02
N LYS A 138 14.83 -14.93 -3.09
CA LYS A 138 14.57 -13.88 -2.09
C LYS A 138 14.10 -12.60 -2.76
N ALA A 139 13.24 -11.86 -2.08
CA ALA A 139 12.88 -10.51 -2.49
C ALA A 139 14.08 -9.58 -2.22
N VAL A 140 14.76 -9.17 -3.28
CA VAL A 140 16.00 -8.40 -3.19
C VAL A 140 15.68 -6.90 -3.22
N ALA A 141 16.09 -6.19 -2.19
CA ALA A 141 15.92 -4.74 -2.07
C ALA A 141 16.93 -3.99 -2.93
N CYS A 142 16.79 -4.07 -4.26
CA CYS A 142 17.71 -3.44 -5.21
C CYS A 142 17.07 -2.32 -6.04
N ILE A 143 15.76 -2.12 -5.94
CA ILE A 143 15.03 -1.03 -6.58
C ILE A 143 14.17 -0.40 -5.48
N GLU A 144 14.80 0.46 -4.70
CA GLU A 144 14.17 1.13 -3.55
C GLU A 144 14.07 2.63 -3.83
N ASP A 145 13.05 3.24 -3.23
CA ASP A 145 12.83 4.70 -3.22
C ASP A 145 12.77 5.31 -4.64
N THR A 146 12.24 4.55 -5.61
CA THR A 146 12.02 5.08 -6.95
C THR A 146 10.80 5.99 -6.93
N ALA A 147 10.97 7.24 -7.35
CA ALA A 147 9.92 8.26 -7.32
C ALA A 147 9.47 8.61 -8.74
N VAL A 148 8.16 8.57 -8.97
CA VAL A 148 7.52 8.99 -10.23
C VAL A 148 6.35 9.92 -9.94
N GLN A 149 5.97 10.72 -10.92
CA GLN A 149 4.76 11.53 -10.81
C GLN A 149 3.52 10.62 -10.76
N LEU A 150 2.53 10.99 -9.96
CA LEU A 150 1.32 10.19 -9.76
C LEU A 150 0.64 9.75 -11.06
N ASN A 151 0.55 10.65 -12.04
CA ASN A 151 -0.05 10.34 -13.35
C ASN A 151 0.77 9.34 -14.17
N ASP A 152 2.05 9.20 -13.92
CA ASP A 152 2.94 8.24 -14.58
C ASP A 152 3.00 6.89 -13.88
N LEU A 153 2.50 6.81 -12.64
CA LEU A 153 2.58 5.63 -11.80
C LEU A 153 1.97 4.36 -12.45
N PRO A 154 0.77 4.41 -13.08
CA PRO A 154 0.22 3.24 -13.76
C PRO A 154 1.10 2.75 -14.92
N ARG A 155 1.65 3.69 -15.73
CA ARG A 155 2.54 3.35 -16.83
C ARG A 155 3.85 2.74 -16.34
N TYR A 156 4.45 3.33 -15.33
CA TYR A 156 5.69 2.86 -14.73
C TYR A 156 5.56 1.41 -14.22
N ILE A 157 4.48 1.10 -13.49
CA ILE A 157 4.22 -0.25 -13.00
C ILE A 157 3.90 -1.23 -14.13
N SER A 158 3.18 -0.79 -15.16
CA SER A 158 2.93 -1.61 -16.35
C SER A 158 4.22 -2.01 -17.05
N GLU A 159 5.10 -1.04 -17.34
CA GLU A 159 6.39 -1.27 -17.98
C GLU A 159 7.31 -2.15 -17.13
N PHE A 160 7.38 -1.89 -15.81
CA PHE A 160 8.14 -2.72 -14.89
C PHE A 160 7.62 -4.16 -14.83
N SER A 161 6.31 -4.34 -14.73
CA SER A 161 5.69 -5.67 -14.71
C SER A 161 5.91 -6.44 -16.01
N GLN A 162 5.90 -5.74 -17.16
CA GLN A 162 6.21 -6.33 -18.46
C GLN A 162 7.66 -6.79 -18.51
N MET A 163 8.60 -5.96 -18.07
CA MET A 163 10.04 -6.31 -17.95
C MET A 163 10.22 -7.55 -17.09
N MET A 164 9.58 -7.62 -15.92
CA MET A 164 9.67 -8.80 -15.03
C MET A 164 9.17 -10.08 -15.71
N LYS A 165 8.06 -9.99 -16.48
CA LYS A 165 7.53 -11.12 -17.28
C LYS A 165 8.52 -11.58 -18.35
N GLU A 166 9.15 -10.66 -19.08
CA GLU A 166 10.15 -10.97 -20.11
C GLU A 166 11.35 -11.72 -19.53
N PHE A 167 11.80 -11.33 -18.34
CA PHE A 167 12.87 -12.03 -17.63
C PHE A 167 12.39 -13.25 -16.83
N LYS A 168 11.09 -13.60 -16.87
CA LYS A 168 10.48 -14.69 -16.10
C LYS A 168 10.78 -14.58 -14.60
N GLN A 169 10.74 -13.37 -14.09
CA GLN A 169 10.96 -13.04 -12.68
C GLN A 169 9.66 -12.54 -12.05
N GLU A 170 9.50 -12.82 -10.78
CA GLU A 170 8.45 -12.22 -9.94
C GLU A 170 9.02 -11.04 -9.18
N ALA A 171 8.17 -10.14 -8.74
CA ALA A 171 8.56 -9.02 -7.88
C ALA A 171 7.51 -8.78 -6.79
N VAL A 172 7.96 -8.22 -5.68
CA VAL A 172 7.11 -7.68 -4.61
C VAL A 172 6.95 -6.20 -4.83
N TYR A 173 5.72 -5.71 -4.68
CA TYR A 173 5.36 -4.31 -4.83
C TYR A 173 4.91 -3.75 -3.48
N TYR A 174 5.62 -2.74 -3.04
CA TYR A 174 5.34 -2.02 -1.81
C TYR A 174 5.59 -0.54 -2.06
N ALA A 175 4.74 0.35 -1.58
CA ALA A 175 4.85 1.75 -1.96
C ALA A 175 4.27 2.70 -0.91
N HIS A 176 4.88 3.88 -0.83
CA HIS A 176 4.23 5.12 -0.40
C HIS A 176 3.51 5.70 -1.62
N ALA A 177 2.39 5.05 -1.99
CA ALA A 177 1.77 5.23 -3.30
C ALA A 177 1.29 6.67 -3.54
N GLY A 178 0.83 7.35 -2.50
CA GLY A 178 0.42 8.75 -2.56
C GLY A 178 1.56 9.72 -2.84
N ALA A 179 2.79 9.36 -2.51
CA ALA A 179 3.99 10.12 -2.82
C ALA A 179 4.59 9.75 -4.19
N GLY A 180 4.05 8.72 -4.87
CA GLY A 180 4.66 8.18 -6.08
C GLY A 180 5.97 7.44 -5.81
N GLU A 181 6.25 7.05 -4.57
CA GLU A 181 7.47 6.39 -4.13
C GLU A 181 7.25 4.88 -4.01
N LEU A 182 8.11 4.12 -4.69
CA LEU A 182 7.97 2.69 -4.88
C LEU A 182 9.17 1.91 -4.37
N HIS A 183 8.89 0.80 -3.70
CA HIS A 183 9.86 -0.25 -3.35
C HIS A 183 9.54 -1.48 -4.19
N LEU A 184 10.36 -1.75 -5.19
CA LEU A 184 10.19 -2.86 -6.13
C LEU A 184 11.26 -3.90 -5.84
N ARG A 185 10.86 -5.08 -5.37
CA ARG A 185 11.80 -6.12 -4.95
C ARG A 185 11.67 -7.37 -5.83
N PRO A 186 12.49 -7.48 -6.89
CA PRO A 186 12.55 -8.71 -7.69
C PRO A 186 12.87 -9.92 -6.82
N ILE A 187 12.21 -11.05 -7.10
CA ILE A 187 12.48 -12.31 -6.40
C ILE A 187 13.59 -13.05 -7.15
N LEU A 188 14.81 -12.98 -6.64
CA LEU A 188 16.01 -13.46 -7.31
C LEU A 188 16.71 -14.56 -6.53
N ASN A 189 17.37 -15.48 -7.26
CA ASN A 189 18.30 -16.44 -6.69
C ASN A 189 19.74 -15.97 -6.95
N LEU A 190 20.35 -15.31 -5.96
CA LEU A 190 21.70 -14.77 -6.07
C LEU A 190 22.81 -15.83 -5.96
N LYS A 191 22.48 -17.10 -5.69
CA LYS A 191 23.45 -18.21 -5.67
C LYS A 191 23.72 -18.78 -7.07
N LYS A 192 22.84 -18.51 -8.04
CA LYS A 192 22.99 -18.98 -9.42
C LYS A 192 23.64 -17.91 -10.27
N LYS A 193 24.78 -18.28 -10.92
CA LYS A 193 25.29 -17.49 -12.05
C LYS A 193 24.38 -17.74 -13.25
N LYS A 194 23.92 -16.70 -13.89
CA LYS A 194 23.35 -16.77 -15.24
C LYS A 194 24.46 -16.74 -16.26
#